data_3d7c2353796a07c62e8d0c62edb6d40d
#
_entry.id   3d7c2353796a07c62e8d0c62edb6d40d
#
_cell.length_a   1.000
_cell.length_b   1.000
_cell.length_c   1.000
_cell.angle_alpha   90.00
_cell.angle_beta   90.00
_cell.angle_gamma   90.00
#
_symmetry.space_group_name_H-M   'P 1'
#
loop_
_entity.id
_entity.type
_entity.pdbx_description
1 polymer ?
#
loop_
_entity_poly.entity_id
_entity_poly.type
_entity_poly.pdbx_seq_one_letter_code
_entity_poly.pdbx_strand_id
1 'polypeptide(L)'
;SKLCPAVTVECGRPGEPHGVEHAREFLESCLHLSEIPSHPPAHSDLDLFHTVATVKIPDYVRFGFGDSSYSGGSLDLCLVDDLDQLNFQEIPAGTSFGEVCSEMVDHFEVWNEMGEDVGDHFFLVEDGQLRTKKRVMPSMLTLDEEVIRQDCFCYLMERLPY
;
A
#
# COMPACT_ATOMS: atom_id res chain seq x y z
N SER A 1 -16.74 15.73 0.87
CA SER A 1 -17.74 16.45 1.66
C SER A 1 -18.75 17.13 0.76
N LYS A 2 -20.06 17.10 1.12
CA LYS A 2 -21.11 17.81 0.36
C LYS A 2 -21.14 19.31 0.61
N LEU A 3 -20.44 19.78 1.63
CA LEU A 3 -20.45 21.18 2.07
C LEU A 3 -19.26 21.98 1.55
N CYS A 4 -18.10 21.37 1.48
CA CYS A 4 -16.87 21.99 0.98
C CYS A 4 -15.89 20.92 0.50
N PRO A 5 -14.96 21.25 -0.40
CA PRO A 5 -13.83 20.39 -0.68
C PRO A 5 -13.08 20.03 0.60
N ALA A 6 -12.64 18.79 0.70
CA ALA A 6 -11.88 18.32 1.84
C ALA A 6 -10.66 17.53 1.34
N VAL A 7 -9.56 17.64 2.06
CA VAL A 7 -8.32 16.91 1.78
C VAL A 7 -7.79 16.31 3.07
N THR A 8 -7.24 15.12 2.96
CA THR A 8 -6.46 14.49 4.02
C THR A 8 -5.00 14.53 3.62
N VAL A 9 -4.14 14.88 4.54
CA VAL A 9 -2.69 14.93 4.33
C VAL A 9 -2.02 13.93 5.25
N GLU A 10 -1.27 13.01 4.68
CA GLU A 10 -0.41 12.08 5.38
C GLU A 10 0.99 12.70 5.50
N CYS A 11 1.48 12.85 6.72
CA CYS A 11 2.72 13.59 7.01
C CYS A 11 3.90 12.70 7.40
N GLY A 12 3.97 11.49 6.88
CA GLY A 12 5.02 10.52 7.15
C GLY A 12 4.62 9.43 8.15
N ARG A 13 5.59 8.66 8.60
CA ARG A 13 5.37 7.51 9.48
C ARG A 13 5.16 7.92 10.93
N PRO A 14 4.35 7.18 11.71
CA PRO A 14 4.22 7.40 13.14
C PRO A 14 5.59 7.36 13.84
N GLY A 15 5.86 8.37 14.68
CA GLY A 15 7.13 8.48 15.43
C GLY A 15 8.27 9.20 14.71
N GLU A 16 8.12 9.57 13.45
CA GLU A 16 9.11 10.40 12.75
C GLU A 16 8.96 11.88 13.12
N PRO A 17 10.03 12.54 13.63
CA PRO A 17 9.96 13.95 14.02
C PRO A 17 9.58 14.89 12.87
N HIS A 18 10.00 14.58 11.65
CA HIS A 18 9.70 15.37 10.46
C HIS A 18 8.20 15.41 10.11
N GLY A 19 7.45 14.34 10.40
CA GLY A 19 6.02 14.30 10.15
C GLY A 19 5.24 15.35 10.93
N VAL A 20 5.59 15.57 12.19
CA VAL A 20 4.96 16.58 13.05
C VAL A 20 5.22 17.98 12.52
N GLU A 21 6.47 18.26 12.14
CA GLU A 21 6.85 19.57 11.59
C GLU A 21 6.13 19.84 10.26
N HIS A 22 6.09 18.85 9.37
CA HIS A 22 5.39 18.94 8.08
C HIS A 22 3.88 19.19 8.27
N ALA A 23 3.25 18.49 9.22
CA ALA A 23 1.84 18.73 9.56
C ALA A 23 1.59 20.16 10.05
N ARG A 24 2.50 20.66 10.91
CA ARG A 24 2.43 22.02 11.44
C ARG A 24 2.54 23.07 10.32
N GLU A 25 3.54 22.94 9.45
CA GLU A 25 3.77 23.85 8.33
C GLU A 25 2.59 23.85 7.35
N PHE A 26 2.02 22.68 7.07
CA PHE A 26 0.82 22.56 6.25
C PHE A 26 -0.36 23.31 6.86
N LEU A 27 -0.65 23.09 8.15
CA LEU A 27 -1.74 23.78 8.85
C LEU A 27 -1.53 25.30 8.87
N GLU A 28 -0.32 25.76 9.18
CA GLU A 28 0.00 27.19 9.15
C GLU A 28 -0.21 27.79 7.75
N SER A 29 0.23 27.08 6.70
CA SER A 29 0.02 27.49 5.33
C SER A 29 -1.47 27.60 4.99
N CYS A 30 -2.29 26.62 5.41
CA CYS A 30 -3.74 26.67 5.21
C CYS A 30 -4.40 27.87 5.94
N LEU A 31 -3.95 28.19 7.15
CA LEU A 31 -4.48 29.34 7.92
C LEU A 31 -4.15 30.67 7.27
N HIS A 32 -3.07 30.77 6.49
CA HIS A 32 -2.68 31.99 5.78
C HIS A 32 -3.25 32.12 4.39
N LEU A 33 -3.94 31.06 3.88
CA LEU A 33 -4.64 31.16 2.60
C LEU A 33 -5.85 32.11 2.71
N SER A 34 -5.81 33.20 1.95
CA SER A 34 -6.93 34.11 1.83
C SER A 34 -7.92 33.67 0.75
N GLU A 35 -7.44 32.92 -0.23
CA GLU A 35 -8.24 32.36 -1.34
C GLU A 35 -7.58 31.08 -1.87
N ILE A 36 -8.37 30.19 -2.46
CA ILE A 36 -7.86 29.04 -3.20
C ILE A 36 -7.43 29.53 -4.59
N PRO A 37 -6.16 29.32 -4.99
CA PRO A 37 -5.70 29.71 -6.32
C PRO A 37 -6.56 29.12 -7.42
N SER A 38 -6.95 29.92 -8.40
CA SER A 38 -7.78 29.48 -9.54
C SER A 38 -6.97 28.78 -10.63
N HIS A 39 -5.64 28.81 -10.55
CA HIS A 39 -4.75 28.12 -11.47
C HIS A 39 -4.26 26.81 -10.87
N PRO A 40 -4.15 25.73 -11.65
CA PRO A 40 -3.58 24.49 -11.18
C PRO A 40 -2.10 24.67 -10.81
N PRO A 41 -1.58 23.87 -9.83
CA PRO A 41 -0.14 23.83 -9.57
C PRO A 41 0.62 23.39 -10.83
N ALA A 42 1.90 23.76 -10.93
CA ALA A 42 2.74 23.25 -11.99
C ALA A 42 2.91 21.73 -11.85
N HIS A 43 2.91 21.01 -12.98
CA HIS A 43 3.06 19.55 -13.00
C HIS A 43 4.32 19.02 -12.29
N SER A 44 5.33 19.87 -12.12
CA SER A 44 6.57 19.54 -11.41
C SER A 44 6.45 19.57 -9.88
N ASP A 45 5.36 20.10 -9.35
CA ASP A 45 5.25 20.42 -7.93
C ASP A 45 4.42 19.40 -7.14
N LEU A 46 3.80 18.45 -7.84
CA LEU A 46 2.85 17.51 -7.23
C LEU A 46 2.84 16.17 -7.94
N ASP A 47 3.06 15.13 -7.19
CA ASP A 47 2.79 13.76 -7.61
C ASP A 47 1.44 13.31 -7.05
N LEU A 48 0.51 12.96 -7.91
CA LEU A 48 -0.81 12.49 -7.52
C LEU A 48 -0.93 10.99 -7.74
N PHE A 49 -1.43 10.32 -6.71
CA PHE A 49 -1.73 8.90 -6.74
C PHE A 49 -3.18 8.67 -6.34
N HIS A 50 -3.78 7.62 -6.86
CA HIS A 50 -5.10 7.19 -6.44
C HIS A 50 -5.08 5.70 -6.11
N THR A 51 -5.86 5.29 -5.14
CA THR A 51 -6.06 3.88 -4.80
C THR A 51 -6.82 3.20 -5.94
N VAL A 52 -6.25 2.11 -6.45
CA VAL A 52 -6.84 1.31 -7.52
C VAL A 52 -7.32 -0.05 -7.04
N ALA A 53 -6.80 -0.53 -5.91
CA ALA A 53 -7.20 -1.81 -5.34
C ALA A 53 -6.88 -1.92 -3.85
N THR A 54 -7.66 -2.77 -3.17
CA THR A 54 -7.43 -3.24 -1.80
C THR A 54 -6.95 -4.68 -1.84
N VAL A 55 -5.85 -4.98 -1.16
CA VAL A 55 -5.25 -6.32 -1.10
C VAL A 55 -5.57 -6.96 0.23
N LYS A 56 -6.04 -8.21 0.20
CA LYS A 56 -6.27 -9.04 1.38
C LYS A 56 -5.56 -10.37 1.27
N ILE A 57 -5.16 -10.90 2.40
CA ILE A 57 -4.69 -12.28 2.50
C ILE A 57 -5.91 -13.12 2.88
N PRO A 58 -6.28 -14.15 2.09
CA PRO A 58 -7.43 -14.98 2.40
C PRO A 58 -7.37 -15.55 3.82
N ASP A 59 -8.51 -15.65 4.51
CA ASP A 59 -8.58 -16.09 5.91
C ASP A 59 -8.04 -17.51 6.12
N TYR A 60 -8.11 -18.35 5.10
CA TYR A 60 -7.61 -19.74 5.15
C TYR A 60 -6.10 -19.84 4.93
N VAL A 61 -5.42 -18.79 4.47
CA VAL A 61 -3.98 -18.74 4.23
C VAL A 61 -3.26 -18.42 5.53
N ARG A 62 -2.40 -19.31 6.00
CA ARG A 62 -1.51 -19.06 7.14
C ARG A 62 -0.28 -18.34 6.63
N PHE A 63 -0.07 -17.14 7.12
CA PHE A 63 1.10 -16.35 6.75
C PHE A 63 1.92 -15.95 7.98
N GLY A 64 3.14 -15.54 7.74
CA GLY A 64 4.05 -14.95 8.72
C GLY A 64 5.12 -14.15 8.00
N PHE A 65 6.03 -13.56 8.75
CA PHE A 65 7.10 -12.69 8.24
C PHE A 65 8.47 -13.33 8.47
N GLY A 66 9.43 -13.01 7.57
CA GLY A 66 10.81 -13.47 7.65
C GLY A 66 11.07 -14.81 6.97
N ASP A 67 12.13 -15.48 7.40
CA ASP A 67 12.56 -16.74 6.77
C ASP A 67 11.64 -17.91 7.12
N SER A 68 11.08 -18.55 6.11
CA SER A 68 10.20 -19.73 6.23
C SER A 68 10.84 -20.88 7.02
N SER A 69 12.17 -20.97 7.04
CA SER A 69 12.92 -22.01 7.75
C SER A 69 12.80 -21.93 9.28
N TYR A 70 12.46 -20.75 9.83
CA TYR A 70 12.31 -20.53 11.28
C TYR A 70 10.89 -20.75 11.80
N SER A 71 9.92 -20.83 10.92
CA SER A 71 8.52 -21.03 11.29
C SER A 71 8.30 -22.52 11.60
N GLY A 72 8.30 -22.89 12.86
CA GLY A 72 8.11 -24.28 13.31
C GLY A 72 6.71 -24.88 13.03
N GLY A 73 5.94 -24.26 12.15
CA GLY A 73 4.66 -24.69 11.61
C GLY A 73 4.63 -24.45 10.11
N SER A 74 3.85 -25.24 9.37
CA SER A 74 3.69 -25.05 7.94
C SER A 74 2.93 -23.76 7.66
N LEU A 75 3.63 -22.68 7.31
CA LEU A 75 3.02 -21.49 6.71
C LEU A 75 2.68 -21.78 5.26
N ASP A 76 1.66 -21.14 4.76
CA ASP A 76 1.27 -21.19 3.36
C ASP A 76 1.92 -20.06 2.57
N LEU A 77 2.22 -18.94 3.26
CA LEU A 77 2.87 -17.75 2.70
C LEU A 77 3.86 -17.16 3.72
N CYS A 78 5.09 -16.94 3.29
CA CYS A 78 6.15 -16.33 4.07
C CYS A 78 6.49 -14.97 3.48
N LEU A 79 6.01 -13.90 4.10
CA LEU A 79 6.20 -12.52 3.65
C LEU A 79 7.58 -12.01 4.06
N VAL A 80 8.16 -11.12 3.27
CA VAL A 80 9.42 -10.47 3.66
C VAL A 80 9.20 -9.56 4.87
N ASP A 81 10.22 -9.42 5.71
CA ASP A 81 10.13 -8.77 7.03
C ASP A 81 10.32 -7.24 6.98
N ASP A 82 10.54 -6.68 5.81
CA ASP A 82 10.73 -5.25 5.56
C ASP A 82 9.66 -4.64 4.63
N LEU A 83 8.52 -5.32 4.43
CA LEU A 83 7.45 -4.86 3.54
C LEU A 83 6.90 -3.48 3.91
N ASP A 84 6.85 -3.14 5.19
CA ASP A 84 6.38 -1.85 5.66
C ASP A 84 7.25 -0.68 5.16
N GLN A 85 8.51 -0.95 4.80
CA GLN A 85 9.40 0.04 4.20
C GLN A 85 9.00 0.42 2.77
N LEU A 86 8.19 -0.41 2.09
CA LEU A 86 7.68 -0.13 0.75
C LEU A 86 6.52 0.88 0.74
N ASN A 87 5.97 1.23 1.91
CA ASN A 87 4.89 2.20 2.00
C ASN A 87 5.24 3.51 1.32
N PHE A 88 4.31 3.97 0.46
CA PHE A 88 4.42 5.24 -0.28
C PHE A 88 5.65 5.34 -1.19
N GLN A 89 6.15 4.19 -1.65
CA GLN A 89 7.20 4.11 -2.69
C GLN A 89 6.65 3.45 -3.95
N GLU A 90 6.91 4.04 -5.12
CA GLU A 90 6.62 3.37 -6.38
C GLU A 90 7.57 2.20 -6.57
N ILE A 91 7.07 0.99 -6.41
CA ILE A 91 7.83 -0.25 -6.61
C ILE A 91 7.68 -0.75 -8.05
N PRO A 92 8.76 -1.29 -8.65
CA PRO A 92 8.71 -1.81 -10.01
C PRO A 92 7.98 -3.17 -10.07
N ALA A 93 7.59 -3.56 -11.28
CA ALA A 93 7.21 -4.93 -11.56
C ALA A 93 8.33 -5.91 -11.17
N GLY A 94 7.97 -7.08 -10.65
CA GLY A 94 8.90 -8.10 -10.17
C GLY A 94 9.34 -7.93 -8.71
N THR A 95 8.87 -6.90 -8.00
CA THR A 95 9.14 -6.75 -6.57
C THR A 95 8.53 -7.93 -5.80
N SER A 96 9.34 -8.64 -5.03
CA SER A 96 8.90 -9.78 -4.23
C SER A 96 8.21 -9.33 -2.95
N PHE A 97 7.07 -9.95 -2.64
CA PHE A 97 6.34 -9.79 -1.39
C PHE A 97 6.57 -10.95 -0.43
N GLY A 98 7.07 -12.08 -0.93
CA GLY A 98 7.35 -13.24 -0.10
C GLY A 98 7.45 -14.52 -0.89
N GLU A 99 7.60 -15.64 -0.16
CA GLU A 99 7.67 -16.98 -0.68
C GLU A 99 6.36 -17.73 -0.43
N VAL A 100 5.83 -18.36 -1.48
CA VAL A 100 4.67 -19.24 -1.41
C VAL A 100 5.12 -20.64 -1.05
N CYS A 101 4.67 -21.13 0.09
CA CYS A 101 5.06 -22.43 0.65
C CYS A 101 4.00 -23.52 0.45
N SER A 102 2.84 -23.18 -0.12
CA SER A 102 1.72 -24.09 -0.33
C SER A 102 1.05 -23.82 -1.66
N GLU A 103 0.63 -24.88 -2.35
CA GLU A 103 -0.16 -24.78 -3.60
C GLU A 103 -1.54 -24.12 -3.39
N MET A 104 -1.93 -23.84 -2.14
CA MET A 104 -3.19 -23.16 -1.82
C MET A 104 -3.13 -21.64 -2.05
N VAL A 105 -1.93 -21.10 -2.25
CA VAL A 105 -1.73 -19.65 -2.47
C VAL A 105 -1.27 -19.46 -3.92
N ASP A 106 -2.16 -19.00 -4.74
CA ASP A 106 -1.89 -18.64 -6.14
C ASP A 106 -1.79 -17.11 -6.33
N HIS A 107 -2.50 -16.34 -5.50
CA HIS A 107 -2.47 -14.88 -5.48
C HIS A 107 -3.08 -14.34 -4.17
N PHE A 108 -2.92 -13.03 -3.94
CA PHE A 108 -3.72 -12.30 -2.98
C PHE A 108 -5.14 -12.06 -3.49
N GLU A 109 -6.11 -11.90 -2.59
CA GLU A 109 -7.41 -11.32 -2.94
C GLU A 109 -7.25 -9.82 -3.18
N VAL A 110 -7.49 -9.36 -4.40
CA VAL A 110 -7.29 -7.96 -4.79
C VAL A 110 -8.57 -7.40 -5.38
N TRP A 111 -9.20 -6.50 -4.65
CA TRP A 111 -10.51 -5.95 -5.01
C TRP A 111 -10.37 -4.52 -5.49
N ASN A 112 -10.89 -4.22 -6.69
CA ASN A 112 -11.00 -2.86 -7.19
C ASN A 112 -12.21 -2.12 -6.56
N GLU A 113 -12.38 -0.83 -6.89
CA GLU A 113 -13.49 0.00 -6.38
C GLU A 113 -14.89 -0.52 -6.79
N MET A 114 -14.98 -1.33 -7.84
CA MET A 114 -16.23 -1.96 -8.31
C MET A 114 -16.52 -3.29 -7.60
N GLY A 115 -15.61 -3.75 -6.74
CA GLY A 115 -15.71 -5.04 -6.05
C GLY A 115 -15.40 -6.24 -6.95
N GLU A 116 -14.63 -6.04 -8.00
CA GLU A 116 -14.15 -7.10 -8.88
C GLU A 116 -12.78 -7.57 -8.41
N ASP A 117 -12.54 -8.89 -8.46
CA ASP A 117 -11.21 -9.45 -8.20
C ASP A 117 -10.31 -9.17 -9.40
N VAL A 118 -9.21 -8.47 -9.12
CA VAL A 118 -8.21 -8.06 -10.10
C VAL A 118 -6.80 -8.57 -9.72
N GLY A 119 -6.71 -9.60 -8.89
CA GLY A 119 -5.44 -10.16 -8.39
C GLY A 119 -4.45 -10.47 -9.51
N ASP A 120 -4.94 -11.10 -10.55
CA ASP A 120 -4.13 -11.43 -11.74
C ASP A 120 -3.53 -10.21 -12.47
N HIS A 121 -4.04 -9.02 -12.25
CA HIS A 121 -3.49 -7.79 -12.84
C HIS A 121 -2.29 -7.26 -12.06
N PHE A 122 -2.20 -7.59 -10.76
CA PHE A 122 -1.23 -7.00 -9.85
C PHE A 122 -0.14 -7.97 -9.39
N PHE A 123 -0.49 -9.24 -9.20
CA PHE A 123 0.42 -10.24 -8.64
C PHE A 123 0.54 -11.48 -9.52
N LEU A 124 1.65 -12.17 -9.36
CA LEU A 124 1.90 -13.52 -9.90
C LEU A 124 2.78 -14.30 -8.93
N VAL A 125 2.64 -15.61 -8.99
CA VAL A 125 3.59 -16.52 -8.35
C VAL A 125 4.51 -17.08 -9.44
N GLU A 126 5.80 -16.85 -9.31
CA GLU A 126 6.83 -17.32 -10.22
C GLU A 126 8.00 -17.88 -9.40
N ASP A 127 8.39 -19.12 -9.69
CA ASP A 127 9.44 -19.85 -8.94
C ASP A 127 9.22 -19.85 -7.42
N GLY A 128 7.97 -19.99 -6.97
CA GLY A 128 7.58 -19.95 -5.56
C GLY A 128 7.60 -18.57 -4.93
N GLN A 129 7.87 -17.51 -5.69
CA GLN A 129 7.89 -16.14 -5.20
C GLN A 129 6.63 -15.37 -5.63
N LEU A 130 5.97 -14.74 -4.68
CA LEU A 130 4.85 -13.84 -4.93
C LEU A 130 5.40 -12.46 -5.30
N ARG A 131 5.15 -12.02 -6.53
CA ARG A 131 5.72 -10.80 -7.10
C ARG A 131 4.67 -9.89 -7.70
N THR A 132 5.00 -8.58 -7.77
CA THR A 132 4.18 -7.62 -8.52
C THR A 132 4.34 -7.81 -10.02
N LYS A 133 3.23 -7.71 -10.78
CA LYS A 133 3.21 -7.76 -12.26
C LYS A 133 3.47 -6.40 -12.91
N LYS A 134 3.20 -5.32 -12.20
CA LYS A 134 3.34 -3.95 -12.71
C LYS A 134 3.85 -3.01 -11.64
N ARG A 135 4.23 -1.81 -12.04
CA ARG A 135 4.59 -0.74 -11.12
C ARG A 135 3.36 -0.29 -10.34
N VAL A 136 3.49 -0.23 -9.03
CA VAL A 136 2.44 0.23 -8.10
C VAL A 136 3.08 0.95 -6.92
N MET A 137 2.29 1.67 -6.15
CA MET A 137 2.71 2.23 -4.86
C MET A 137 1.83 1.61 -3.77
N PRO A 138 2.38 0.74 -2.91
CA PRO A 138 1.64 0.24 -1.76
C PRO A 138 1.50 1.31 -0.68
N SER A 139 0.39 1.27 0.04
CA SER A 139 0.15 2.07 1.23
C SER A 139 -0.52 1.25 2.31
N MET A 140 -0.38 1.68 3.56
CA MET A 140 -0.92 1.00 4.74
C MET A 140 -0.36 -0.42 4.96
N LEU A 141 0.77 -0.77 4.35
CA LEU A 141 1.49 -2.01 4.67
C LEU A 141 1.89 -2.00 6.14
N THR A 142 1.61 -3.09 6.83
CA THR A 142 1.99 -3.31 8.22
C THR A 142 2.51 -4.73 8.40
N LEU A 143 3.34 -4.94 9.42
CA LEU A 143 3.80 -6.27 9.84
C LEU A 143 2.93 -6.83 10.99
N ASP A 144 1.89 -6.14 11.38
CA ASP A 144 0.94 -6.57 12.41
C ASP A 144 -0.12 -7.50 11.83
N GLU A 145 -0.01 -8.80 12.15
CA GLU A 145 -0.92 -9.83 11.65
C GLU A 145 -2.38 -9.58 12.05
N GLU A 146 -2.63 -9.03 13.24
CA GLU A 146 -3.99 -8.75 13.70
C GLU A 146 -4.63 -7.64 12.87
N VAL A 147 -3.88 -6.59 12.57
CA VAL A 147 -4.34 -5.48 11.72
C VAL A 147 -4.63 -5.98 10.30
N ILE A 148 -3.74 -6.80 9.73
CA ILE A 148 -3.92 -7.39 8.40
C ILE A 148 -5.22 -8.20 8.33
N ARG A 149 -5.51 -9.00 9.38
CA ARG A 149 -6.72 -9.83 9.43
C ARG A 149 -8.00 -9.01 9.61
N GLN A 150 -7.93 -7.91 10.36
CA GLN A 150 -9.10 -7.08 10.66
C GLN A 150 -9.51 -6.17 9.51
N ASP A 151 -8.55 -5.70 8.72
CA ASP A 151 -8.79 -4.71 7.66
C ASP A 151 -8.34 -5.23 6.29
N CYS A 152 -7.09 -4.96 5.94
CA CYS A 152 -6.48 -5.38 4.68
C CYS A 152 -4.95 -5.52 4.85
N PHE A 153 -4.32 -6.17 3.89
CA PHE A 153 -2.86 -6.25 3.83
C PHE A 153 -2.25 -4.93 3.38
N CYS A 154 -2.80 -4.33 2.32
CA CYS A 154 -2.42 -3.00 1.86
C CYS A 154 -3.44 -2.45 0.84
N TYR A 155 -3.30 -1.17 0.51
CA TYR A 155 -3.88 -0.58 -0.67
C TYR A 155 -2.80 -0.46 -1.76
N LEU A 156 -3.21 -0.64 -3.02
CA LEU A 156 -2.35 -0.37 -4.17
C LEU A 156 -2.79 0.94 -4.82
N MET A 157 -1.82 1.78 -5.09
CA MET A 157 -2.03 3.07 -5.73
C MET A 157 -1.27 3.11 -7.05
N GLU A 158 -1.83 3.83 -8.01
CA GLU A 158 -1.20 4.15 -9.28
C GLU A 158 -1.10 5.66 -9.45
N ARG A 159 -0.06 6.10 -10.16
CA ARG A 159 0.14 7.51 -10.49
C ARG A 159 -0.95 7.97 -11.44
N LEU A 160 -1.60 9.09 -11.13
CA LEU A 160 -2.53 9.72 -12.05
C LEU A 160 -1.76 10.32 -13.23
N PRO A 161 -2.17 10.02 -14.47
CA PRO A 161 -1.63 10.73 -15.63
C PRO A 161 -2.13 12.19 -15.60
N TYR A 162 -1.24 13.11 -15.84
CA TYR A 162 -1.57 14.52 -16.01
C TYR A 162 -1.93 14.80 -17.48
#